data_014b3cdc6a7b0dd3fe1b99b758e9376a
#
_entry.id   014b3cdc6a7b0dd3fe1b99b758e9376a
#
_cell.length_a   1.000
_cell.length_b   1.000
_cell.length_c   1.000
_cell.angle_alpha   90.00
_cell.angle_beta   90.00
_cell.angle_gamma   90.00
#
_symmetry.space_group_name_H-M   'P 1'
#
loop_
_entity.id
_entity.type
_entity.pdbx_description
1 polymer ?
#
loop_
_entity_poly.entity_id
_entity_poly.type
_entity_poly.pdbx_seq_one_letter_code
_entity_poly.pdbx_strand_id
1 'polypeptide(L)'
;MLIRIDPGDPRPLYEQIELQVRAAIGDGSLAPGERLPTARELAEDIGVNGHTVLRAYGALRDAGLIELRPRRGAVVSAVSPPRQ
;
A
#
# COMPACT_ATOMS: atom_id res chain seq x y z
N MET A 1 -1.40 10.57 0.18
CA MET A 1 -1.23 9.54 -0.88
C MET A 1 -2.49 9.48 -1.70
N LEU A 2 -2.37 9.52 -3.00
CA LEU A 2 -3.51 9.44 -3.90
C LEU A 2 -3.40 8.17 -4.74
N ILE A 3 -4.35 7.26 -4.55
CA ILE A 3 -4.42 6.01 -5.30
C ILE A 3 -5.53 6.12 -6.34
N ARG A 4 -5.22 5.75 -7.57
CA ARG A 4 -6.20 5.74 -8.66
C ARG A 4 -6.26 4.38 -9.31
N ILE A 5 -7.47 3.87 -9.47
CA ILE A 5 -7.70 2.61 -10.18
C ILE A 5 -7.98 2.94 -11.64
N ASP A 6 -7.24 2.30 -12.52
CA ASP A 6 -7.43 2.43 -13.96
C ASP A 6 -8.18 1.19 -14.47
N PRO A 7 -9.47 1.32 -14.83
CA PRO A 7 -10.23 0.17 -15.31
C PRO A 7 -9.73 -0.37 -16.66
N GLY A 8 -8.96 0.43 -17.40
CA GLY A 8 -8.37 -0.01 -18.66
C GLY A 8 -7.06 -0.78 -18.49
N ASP A 9 -6.49 -0.80 -17.29
CA ASP A 9 -5.24 -1.51 -17.03
C ASP A 9 -5.54 -3.00 -16.86
N PRO A 10 -4.87 -3.90 -17.61
CA PRO A 10 -5.12 -5.34 -17.50
C PRO A 10 -4.63 -5.95 -16.18
N ARG A 11 -3.83 -5.23 -15.40
CA ARG A 11 -3.34 -5.76 -14.12
C ARG A 11 -4.46 -5.85 -13.08
N PRO A 12 -4.41 -6.86 -12.20
CA PRO A 12 -5.38 -6.97 -11.10
C PRO A 12 -5.40 -5.70 -10.24
N LEU A 13 -6.54 -5.42 -9.63
CA LEU A 13 -6.69 -4.22 -8.80
C LEU A 13 -5.67 -4.17 -7.66
N TYR A 14 -5.42 -5.31 -6.99
CA TYR A 14 -4.46 -5.32 -5.89
C TYR A 14 -3.05 -4.94 -6.36
N GLU A 15 -2.69 -5.35 -7.56
CA GLU A 15 -1.39 -5.02 -8.11
C GLU A 15 -1.27 -3.53 -8.44
N GLN A 16 -2.34 -2.94 -8.95
CA GLN A 16 -2.37 -1.49 -9.20
C GLN A 16 -2.15 -0.70 -7.91
N ILE A 17 -2.79 -1.13 -6.82
CA ILE A 17 -2.62 -0.50 -5.51
C ILE A 17 -1.19 -0.68 -5.02
N GLU A 18 -0.69 -1.89 -5.09
CA GLU A 18 0.68 -2.22 -4.65
C GLU A 18 1.72 -1.37 -5.36
N LEU A 19 1.62 -1.27 -6.68
CA LEU A 19 2.60 -0.53 -7.47
C LEU A 19 2.58 0.96 -7.16
N GLN A 20 1.41 1.53 -6.92
CA GLN A 20 1.30 2.95 -6.59
C GLN A 20 1.87 3.26 -5.21
N VAL A 21 1.60 2.41 -4.22
CA VAL A 21 2.18 2.59 -2.88
C VAL A 21 3.69 2.42 -2.94
N ARG A 22 4.16 1.41 -3.67
CA ARG A 22 5.58 1.15 -3.84
C ARG A 22 6.29 2.35 -4.48
N ALA A 23 5.68 2.95 -5.51
CA ALA A 23 6.23 4.13 -6.17
C ALA A 23 6.28 5.32 -5.22
N ALA A 24 5.24 5.53 -4.42
CA ALA A 24 5.18 6.63 -3.46
C ALA A 24 6.24 6.50 -2.36
N ILE A 25 6.52 5.27 -1.93
CA ILE A 25 7.60 5.03 -0.96
C ILE A 25 8.95 5.31 -1.62
N GLY A 26 9.12 4.87 -2.86
CA GLY A 26 10.36 5.02 -3.58
C GLY A 26 10.72 6.46 -3.91
N ASP A 27 9.72 7.31 -4.18
CA ASP A 27 9.96 8.71 -4.53
C ASP A 27 9.91 9.66 -3.33
N GLY A 28 9.68 9.13 -2.12
CA GLY A 28 9.65 9.92 -0.91
C GLY A 28 8.30 10.56 -0.59
N SER A 29 7.28 10.35 -1.42
CA SER A 29 5.93 10.88 -1.14
C SER A 29 5.37 10.29 0.15
N LEU A 30 5.74 9.05 0.45
CA LEU A 30 5.42 8.39 1.71
C LEU A 30 6.72 8.23 2.48
N ALA A 31 6.85 8.95 3.58
CA ALA A 31 8.07 8.93 4.39
C ALA A 31 8.09 7.70 5.31
N PRO A 32 9.30 7.24 5.70
CA PRO A 32 9.41 6.19 6.70
C PRO A 32 8.66 6.56 7.98
N GLY A 33 7.89 5.61 8.50
CA GLY A 33 7.09 5.84 9.71
C GLY A 33 5.73 6.49 9.44
N GLU A 34 5.48 6.93 8.22
CA GLU A 34 4.21 7.55 7.88
C GLU A 34 3.09 6.51 7.89
N ARG A 35 1.93 6.92 8.42
CA ARG A 35 0.77 6.05 8.50
C ARG A 35 0.01 6.05 7.18
N LEU A 36 -0.31 4.85 6.71
CA LEU A 36 -1.19 4.66 5.56
C LEU A 36 -2.64 4.56 6.03
N PRO A 37 -3.60 4.83 5.16
CA PRO A 37 -5.00 4.56 5.51
C PRO A 37 -5.18 3.06 5.80
N THR A 38 -6.15 2.73 6.64
CA THR A 38 -6.48 1.32 6.85
C THR A 38 -6.99 0.72 5.56
N ALA A 39 -6.94 -0.61 5.45
CA ALA A 39 -7.44 -1.28 4.26
C ALA A 39 -8.90 -0.91 4.00
N ARG A 40 -9.69 -0.82 5.06
CA ARG A 40 -11.11 -0.46 4.96
C ARG A 40 -11.28 0.98 4.44
N GLU A 41 -10.53 1.91 5.01
CA GLU A 41 -10.59 3.31 4.60
C GLU A 41 -10.21 3.48 3.14
N LEU A 42 -9.12 2.83 2.72
CA LEU A 42 -8.68 2.93 1.33
C LEU A 42 -9.67 2.26 0.39
N ALA A 43 -10.21 1.10 0.78
CA ALA A 43 -11.20 0.39 -0.03
C ALA A 43 -12.44 1.25 -0.27
N GLU A 44 -12.93 1.93 0.76
CA GLU A 44 -14.07 2.84 0.62
C GLU A 44 -13.73 4.03 -0.26
N ASP A 45 -12.53 4.56 -0.10
CA ASP A 45 -12.10 5.76 -0.83
C ASP A 45 -11.97 5.51 -2.33
N ILE A 46 -11.45 4.37 -2.72
CA ILE A 46 -11.25 4.06 -4.15
C ILE A 46 -12.31 3.13 -4.73
N GLY A 47 -13.28 2.71 -3.92
CA GLY A 47 -14.41 1.93 -4.41
C GLY A 47 -14.10 0.47 -4.75
N VAL A 48 -13.22 -0.17 -3.98
CA VAL A 48 -12.88 -1.59 -4.17
C VAL A 48 -13.20 -2.40 -2.93
N ASN A 49 -13.09 -3.73 -3.06
CA ASN A 49 -13.29 -4.62 -1.92
C ASN A 49 -12.11 -4.50 -0.95
N GLY A 50 -12.42 -4.52 0.35
CA GLY A 50 -11.37 -4.44 1.38
C GLY A 50 -10.34 -5.55 1.28
N HIS A 51 -10.73 -6.74 0.85
CA HIS A 51 -9.79 -7.85 0.65
C HIS A 51 -8.76 -7.55 -0.44
N THR A 52 -9.16 -6.78 -1.44
CA THR A 52 -8.25 -6.34 -2.49
C THR A 52 -7.12 -5.47 -1.92
N VAL A 53 -7.49 -4.53 -1.05
CA VAL A 53 -6.51 -3.67 -0.38
C VAL A 53 -5.63 -4.48 0.57
N LEU A 54 -6.24 -5.39 1.34
CA LEU A 54 -5.47 -6.26 2.25
C LEU A 54 -4.44 -7.09 1.50
N ARG A 55 -4.80 -7.59 0.33
CA ARG A 55 -3.88 -8.35 -0.51
C ARG A 55 -2.70 -7.50 -0.96
N ALA A 56 -2.98 -6.25 -1.37
CA ALA A 56 -1.92 -5.32 -1.76
C ALA A 56 -1.00 -5.01 -0.58
N TYR A 57 -1.59 -4.72 0.57
CA TYR A 57 -0.83 -4.42 1.78
C TYR A 57 0.00 -5.63 2.23
N GLY A 58 -0.56 -6.83 2.11
CA GLY A 58 0.18 -8.05 2.43
C GLY A 58 1.42 -8.22 1.58
N ALA A 59 1.32 -7.93 0.27
CA ALA A 59 2.46 -8.00 -0.63
C ALA A 59 3.53 -6.96 -0.26
N LEU A 60 3.10 -5.76 0.09
CA LEU A 60 4.03 -4.70 0.52
C LEU A 60 4.72 -5.04 1.83
N ARG A 61 3.98 -5.63 2.78
CA ARG A 61 4.54 -6.11 4.04
C ARG A 61 5.60 -7.19 3.79
N ASP A 62 5.29 -8.16 2.94
CA ASP A 62 6.20 -9.25 2.64
C ASP A 62 7.47 -8.75 1.95
N ALA A 63 7.38 -7.64 1.22
CA ALA A 63 8.52 -6.98 0.61
C ALA A 63 9.31 -6.10 1.59
N GLY A 64 8.84 -5.97 2.83
CA GLY A 64 9.51 -5.16 3.84
C GLY A 64 9.27 -3.67 3.72
N LEU A 65 8.31 -3.25 2.89
CA LEU A 65 8.06 -1.83 2.65
C LEU A 65 7.10 -1.20 3.65
N ILE A 66 6.22 -2.00 4.23
CA ILE A 66 5.29 -1.52 5.26
C ILE A 66 5.20 -2.53 6.40
N GLU A 67 4.68 -2.08 7.53
CA GLU A 67 4.36 -2.93 8.67
C GLU A 67 2.87 -2.85 8.90
N LEU A 68 2.25 -4.00 9.18
CA LEU A 68 0.85 -4.07 9.57
C LEU A 68 0.80 -4.27 11.07
N ARG A 69 0.26 -3.27 11.78
CA ARG A 69 0.20 -3.28 13.24
C ARG A 69 -1.24 -3.38 13.72
N PRO A 70 -1.51 -4.25 14.70
CA PRO A 70 -2.84 -4.32 15.30
C PRO A 70 -3.22 -2.93 15.82
N ARG A 71 -4.45 -2.51 15.58
CA ARG A 71 -5.01 -1.23 16.04
C ARG A 71 -4.43 0.02 15.40
N ARG A 72 -3.26 -0.06 14.77
CA ARG A 72 -2.62 1.11 14.14
C ARG A 72 -2.71 1.08 12.62
N GLY A 73 -3.08 -0.06 12.05
CA GLY A 73 -3.17 -0.20 10.60
C GLY A 73 -1.80 -0.35 9.95
N ALA A 74 -1.65 0.22 8.77
CA ALA A 74 -0.43 0.09 7.98
C ALA A 74 0.47 1.31 8.17
N VAL A 75 1.76 1.07 8.31
CA VAL A 75 2.77 2.11 8.50
C VAL A 75 3.94 1.82 7.57
N VAL A 76 4.47 2.86 6.93
CA VAL A 76 5.67 2.70 6.10
C VAL A 76 6.83 2.28 6.99
N SER A 77 7.57 1.26 6.57
CA SER A 77 8.69 0.74 7.37
C SER A 77 9.71 1.83 7.62
N ALA A 78 10.12 1.93 8.89
CA ALA A 78 11.14 2.90 9.29
C ALA A 78 12.54 2.45 8.89
N VAL A 79 12.71 1.15 8.61
CA VAL A 79 14.00 0.56 8.21
C VAL A 79 13.91 0.25 6.73
N SER A 80 14.84 0.80 5.95
CA SER A 80 14.88 0.51 4.52
C SER A 80 15.18 -0.97 4.30
N PRO A 81 14.52 -1.60 3.29
CA PRO A 81 14.85 -2.98 2.94
C PRO A 81 16.33 -3.10 2.56
N PRO A 82 16.96 -4.24 2.85
CA PRO A 82 18.35 -4.44 2.45
C PRO A 82 18.51 -4.28 0.95
N ARG A 83 19.56 -3.62 0.56
CA ARG A 83 19.89 -3.51 -0.86
C ARG A 83 20.58 -4.78 -1.31
N GLN A 84 20.22 -5.21 -2.49
CA GLN A 84 20.81 -6.37 -3.12
C GLN A 84 21.88 -5.96 -4.11
#